data_9e422958da77e1d9cba3809544e19e05
#
_entry.id   9e422958da77e1d9cba3809544e19e05
#
_cell.length_a   1.000
_cell.length_b   1.000
_cell.length_c   1.000
_cell.angle_alpha   90.00
_cell.angle_beta   90.00
_cell.angle_gamma   90.00
#
_symmetry.space_group_name_H-M   'P 1'
#
loop_
_entity.id
_entity.type
_entity.pdbx_description
1 polymer ?
#
loop_
_entity_poly.entity_id
_entity_poly.type
_entity_poly.pdbx_seq_one_letter_code
_entity_poly.pdbx_strand_id
1 'polypeptide(L)'
;MTRNLKKIPIIILAGGKGERFESKDDLPKQLAKVSNHPIIIEIILYYFKNGFNFFILPLGYRKKSFIKFFLNKNNIKKYKFNILKDTNLKFDNAKINILFFDAGINSNKLSRIYKCFKYLKNVNLFGVCYGDIFANIIFKKQLSLLNNKNASAILAGYNENSPFGHIKVKNNKILRFNEKPKIKEPINIGFYFFKKEIFFKIKIRKKDDFETNFLPKLSKRKVLFYHMHNGYHLTVTTQKDLAHIKKLYNKNKNFFKKL
;
A
#
# COMPACT_ATOMS: atom_id res chain seq x y z
N MET A 1 24.80 4.12 6.37
CA MET A 1 24.11 5.43 6.32
C MET A 1 22.64 5.26 6.62
N THR A 2 22.14 5.83 7.70
CA THR A 2 20.71 5.85 8.02
C THR A 2 20.00 6.77 7.02
N ARG A 3 19.15 6.18 6.16
CA ARG A 3 18.36 6.95 5.18
C ARG A 3 17.40 7.88 5.91
N ASN A 4 17.36 9.15 5.53
CA ASN A 4 16.34 10.07 6.03
C ASN A 4 14.96 9.68 5.44
N LEU A 5 14.14 8.97 6.20
CA LEU A 5 12.84 8.45 5.76
C LEU A 5 11.86 9.56 5.38
N LYS A 6 11.98 10.77 5.96
CA LYS A 6 11.17 11.94 5.59
C LYS A 6 11.32 12.34 4.13
N LYS A 7 12.46 12.01 3.50
CA LYS A 7 12.73 12.29 2.08
C LYS A 7 12.21 11.22 1.12
N ILE A 8 11.61 10.14 1.63
CA ILE A 8 11.06 9.05 0.81
C ILE A 8 9.55 9.25 0.72
N PRO A 9 9.02 9.68 -0.44
CA PRO A 9 7.57 9.77 -0.63
C PRO A 9 6.92 8.40 -0.70
N ILE A 10 5.68 8.32 -0.21
CA ILE A 10 4.85 7.11 -0.27
C ILE A 10 3.66 7.36 -1.18
N ILE A 11 3.56 6.62 -2.26
CA ILE A 11 2.39 6.63 -3.14
C ILE A 11 1.37 5.64 -2.58
N ILE A 12 0.17 6.15 -2.24
CA ILE A 12 -0.93 5.31 -1.75
C ILE A 12 -1.95 5.13 -2.87
N LEU A 13 -2.08 3.89 -3.37
CA LEU A 13 -3.00 3.56 -4.46
C LEU A 13 -4.44 3.40 -3.91
N ALA A 14 -5.22 4.47 -4.00
CA ALA A 14 -6.58 4.54 -3.46
C ALA A 14 -7.67 4.89 -4.50
N GLY A 15 -7.32 4.94 -5.80
CA GLY A 15 -8.23 5.42 -6.85
C GLY A 15 -9.02 4.35 -7.61
N GLY A 16 -8.97 3.08 -7.20
CA GLY A 16 -9.69 1.98 -7.84
C GLY A 16 -11.19 1.99 -7.52
N LYS A 17 -12.00 1.32 -8.35
CA LYS A 17 -13.47 1.25 -8.18
C LYS A 17 -13.90 0.53 -6.91
N GLY A 18 -13.15 -0.51 -6.48
CA GLY A 18 -13.47 -1.28 -5.28
C GLY A 18 -14.79 -2.05 -5.39
N GLU A 19 -15.09 -2.62 -6.54
CA GLU A 19 -16.39 -3.24 -6.91
C GLU A 19 -16.90 -4.28 -5.92
N ARG A 20 -16.00 -5.00 -5.24
CA ARG A 20 -16.33 -5.99 -4.20
C ARG A 20 -16.71 -5.38 -2.85
N PHE A 21 -16.58 -4.07 -2.69
CA PHE A 21 -16.88 -3.35 -1.47
C PHE A 21 -18.17 -2.53 -1.67
N GLU A 22 -19.31 -3.11 -1.34
CA GLU A 22 -20.59 -2.42 -1.36
C GLU A 22 -20.65 -1.41 -0.21
N SER A 23 -20.55 -0.13 -0.54
CA SER A 23 -20.67 0.95 0.45
C SER A 23 -22.12 1.44 0.52
N LYS A 24 -22.72 1.36 1.70
CA LYS A 24 -24.08 1.89 1.93
C LYS A 24 -24.16 3.41 1.75
N ASP A 25 -23.07 4.13 2.03
CA ASP A 25 -23.00 5.60 2.06
C ASP A 25 -22.34 6.20 0.80
N ASP A 26 -22.22 5.45 -0.28
CA ASP A 26 -21.52 5.87 -1.51
C ASP A 26 -20.08 6.38 -1.29
N LEU A 27 -19.45 6.01 -0.16
CA LEU A 27 -18.09 6.36 0.18
C LEU A 27 -17.08 5.40 -0.46
N PRO A 28 -15.92 5.89 -0.91
CA PRO A 28 -14.84 5.00 -1.32
C PRO A 28 -14.38 4.16 -0.11
N LYS A 29 -14.10 2.89 -0.35
CA LYS A 29 -13.67 1.91 0.65
C LYS A 29 -12.63 2.45 1.62
N GLN A 30 -11.65 3.17 1.11
CA GLN A 30 -10.53 3.72 1.87
C GLN A 30 -10.95 4.80 2.89
N LEU A 31 -12.12 5.40 2.71
CA LEU A 31 -12.70 6.34 3.67
C LEU A 31 -13.64 5.68 4.69
N ALA A 32 -13.91 4.37 4.56
CA ALA A 32 -14.64 3.63 5.58
C ALA A 32 -13.85 3.58 6.90
N LYS A 33 -14.54 3.81 8.03
CA LYS A 33 -13.93 3.79 9.36
C LYS A 33 -13.66 2.36 9.81
N VAL A 34 -12.45 2.07 10.28
CA VAL A 34 -12.05 0.79 10.93
C VAL A 34 -11.81 0.95 12.41
N SER A 35 -11.55 2.17 12.84
CA SER A 35 -11.29 2.62 14.21
C SER A 35 -11.97 3.97 14.40
N ASN A 36 -11.38 4.87 15.21
CA ASN A 36 -11.70 6.29 15.21
C ASN A 36 -11.26 7.01 13.92
N HIS A 37 -10.60 6.30 13.01
CA HIS A 37 -10.06 6.81 11.76
C HIS A 37 -10.52 5.98 10.55
N PRO A 38 -10.62 6.59 9.35
CA PRO A 38 -10.74 5.86 8.09
C PRO A 38 -9.52 4.96 7.81
N ILE A 39 -9.72 3.93 6.99
CA ILE A 39 -8.67 3.00 6.52
C ILE A 39 -7.41 3.75 6.06
N ILE A 40 -7.57 4.72 5.14
CA ILE A 40 -6.44 5.46 4.57
C ILE A 40 -5.67 6.25 5.62
N ILE A 41 -6.36 6.74 6.64
CA ILE A 41 -5.72 7.50 7.72
C ILE A 41 -4.90 6.59 8.62
N GLU A 42 -5.39 5.40 8.96
CA GLU A 42 -4.59 4.43 9.73
C GLU A 42 -3.32 4.06 8.98
N ILE A 43 -3.40 3.86 7.66
CA ILE A 43 -2.22 3.60 6.83
C ILE A 43 -1.24 4.79 6.87
N ILE A 44 -1.72 6.01 6.66
CA ILE A 44 -0.89 7.23 6.70
C ILE A 44 -0.24 7.40 8.08
N LEU A 45 -1.00 7.24 9.16
CA LEU A 45 -0.48 7.36 10.53
C LEU A 45 0.56 6.31 10.85
N TYR A 46 0.40 5.08 10.34
CA TYR A 46 1.39 4.02 10.49
C TYR A 46 2.72 4.39 9.81
N TYR A 47 2.69 4.85 8.56
CA TYR A 47 3.89 5.34 7.89
C TYR A 47 4.50 6.55 8.58
N PHE A 48 3.67 7.51 9.03
CA PHE A 48 4.14 8.71 9.72
C PHE A 48 4.85 8.39 11.03
N LYS A 49 4.30 7.49 11.84
CA LYS A 49 4.93 6.97 13.06
C LYS A 49 6.29 6.33 12.78
N ASN A 50 6.46 5.71 11.61
CA ASN A 50 7.71 5.10 11.17
C ASN A 50 8.67 6.09 10.48
N GLY A 51 8.38 7.39 10.48
CA GLY A 51 9.27 8.45 10.02
C GLY A 51 9.06 8.94 8.58
N PHE A 52 8.04 8.44 7.86
CA PHE A 52 7.65 8.96 6.56
C PHE A 52 6.65 10.09 6.74
N ASN A 53 6.81 11.20 6.02
CA ASN A 53 5.89 12.33 6.18
C ASN A 53 5.37 12.92 4.87
N PHE A 54 5.68 12.31 3.72
CA PHE A 54 5.18 12.77 2.42
C PHE A 54 4.39 11.65 1.71
N PHE A 55 3.12 11.94 1.41
CA PHE A 55 2.18 11.00 0.82
C PHE A 55 1.59 11.55 -0.47
N ILE A 56 1.57 10.75 -1.52
CA ILE A 56 1.00 11.07 -2.82
C ILE A 56 -0.17 10.16 -3.09
N LEU A 57 -1.35 10.73 -3.34
CA LEU A 57 -2.59 10.00 -3.61
C LEU A 57 -3.04 10.28 -5.06
N PRO A 58 -2.74 9.40 -6.01
CA PRO A 58 -3.25 9.47 -7.37
C PRO A 58 -4.71 8.99 -7.39
N LEU A 59 -5.64 9.93 -7.25
CA LEU A 59 -7.08 9.66 -7.14
C LEU A 59 -7.70 9.27 -8.50
N GLY A 60 -8.89 8.69 -8.45
CA GLY A 60 -9.66 8.30 -9.62
C GLY A 60 -11.14 8.19 -9.28
N TYR A 61 -11.64 6.97 -9.13
CA TYR A 61 -13.02 6.74 -8.76
C TYR A 61 -13.35 7.43 -7.43
N ARG A 62 -14.50 8.11 -7.37
CA ARG A 62 -14.97 8.89 -6.20
C ARG A 62 -13.96 9.90 -5.65
N LYS A 63 -13.12 10.49 -6.50
CA LYS A 63 -12.12 11.49 -6.10
C LYS A 63 -12.71 12.66 -5.29
N LYS A 64 -13.98 13.08 -5.58
CA LYS A 64 -14.65 14.17 -4.86
C LYS A 64 -14.76 13.88 -3.35
N SER A 65 -15.05 12.64 -2.96
CA SER A 65 -15.14 12.23 -1.54
C SER A 65 -13.78 12.36 -0.84
N PHE A 66 -12.68 11.96 -1.50
CA PHE A 66 -11.33 12.16 -0.96
C PHE A 66 -10.99 13.64 -0.80
N ILE A 67 -11.26 14.44 -1.83
CA ILE A 67 -11.00 15.90 -1.80
C ILE A 67 -11.78 16.54 -0.65
N LYS A 68 -13.10 16.26 -0.51
CA LYS A 68 -13.92 16.74 0.58
C LYS A 68 -13.34 16.35 1.95
N PHE A 69 -12.87 15.10 2.09
CA PHE A 69 -12.29 14.61 3.34
C PHE A 69 -10.99 15.33 3.69
N PHE A 70 -10.03 15.41 2.74
CA PHE A 70 -8.70 15.98 2.99
C PHE A 70 -8.71 17.50 3.12
N LEU A 71 -9.64 18.19 2.47
CA LEU A 71 -9.80 19.66 2.58
C LEU A 71 -10.70 20.11 3.74
N ASN A 72 -11.31 19.17 4.46
CA ASN A 72 -12.11 19.51 5.64
C ASN A 72 -11.22 20.10 6.75
N LYS A 73 -11.55 21.33 7.21
CA LYS A 73 -10.77 22.08 8.20
C LYS A 73 -10.55 21.29 9.50
N ASN A 74 -11.58 20.56 9.99
CA ASN A 74 -11.47 19.75 11.19
C ASN A 74 -10.51 18.58 11.00
N ASN A 75 -10.52 17.93 9.84
CA ASN A 75 -9.59 16.86 9.54
C ASN A 75 -8.16 17.38 9.39
N ILE A 76 -7.96 18.54 8.74
CA ILE A 76 -6.64 19.19 8.63
C ILE A 76 -6.07 19.44 10.03
N LYS A 77 -6.87 20.02 10.95
CA LYS A 77 -6.47 20.28 12.34
C LYS A 77 -6.20 18.98 13.10
N LYS A 78 -7.15 18.04 13.06
CA LYS A 78 -7.09 16.75 13.77
C LYS A 78 -5.86 15.93 13.43
N TYR A 79 -5.52 15.84 12.16
CA TYR A 79 -4.43 14.99 11.67
C TYR A 79 -3.13 15.77 11.38
N LYS A 80 -3.11 17.06 11.62
CA LYS A 80 -1.97 17.95 11.31
C LYS A 80 -1.55 17.84 9.84
N PHE A 81 -2.51 17.88 8.91
CA PHE A 81 -2.22 17.81 7.49
C PHE A 81 -1.61 19.13 6.99
N ASN A 82 -0.61 19.00 6.14
CA ASN A 82 -0.12 20.03 5.23
C ASN A 82 -0.52 19.62 3.80
N ILE A 83 -1.53 20.26 3.24
CA ILE A 83 -2.03 19.95 1.89
C ILE A 83 -1.16 20.67 0.88
N LEU A 84 -0.42 19.88 0.10
CA LEU A 84 0.46 20.41 -0.93
C LEU A 84 -0.30 20.70 -2.21
N LYS A 85 -0.05 21.87 -2.80
CA LYS A 85 -0.58 22.26 -4.11
C LYS A 85 0.37 21.79 -5.21
N ASP A 86 -0.19 21.43 -6.37
CA ASP A 86 0.54 20.91 -7.53
C ASP A 86 1.69 21.83 -7.98
N THR A 87 1.48 23.14 -7.89
CA THR A 87 2.42 24.18 -8.35
C THR A 87 3.47 24.58 -7.32
N ASN A 88 3.26 24.24 -6.04
CA ASN A 88 4.15 24.65 -4.95
C ASN A 88 4.17 23.62 -3.83
N LEU A 89 5.23 22.80 -3.78
CA LEU A 89 5.41 21.75 -2.77
C LEU A 89 6.14 22.32 -1.53
N LYS A 90 5.45 23.15 -0.75
CA LYS A 90 5.98 23.64 0.54
C LYS A 90 5.81 22.59 1.62
N PHE A 91 6.87 21.83 1.88
CA PHE A 91 6.88 20.79 2.91
C PHE A 91 6.96 21.37 4.32
N ASP A 92 6.24 20.73 5.25
CA ASP A 92 6.35 20.96 6.68
C ASP A 92 6.84 19.67 7.36
N ASN A 93 8.03 19.71 7.93
CA ASN A 93 8.66 18.54 8.55
C ASN A 93 7.95 18.06 9.83
N ALA A 94 7.14 18.90 10.46
CA ALA A 94 6.36 18.57 11.66
C ALA A 94 4.96 18.02 11.33
N LYS A 95 4.56 18.09 10.06
CA LYS A 95 3.21 17.71 9.59
C LYS A 95 3.23 16.54 8.64
N ILE A 96 2.06 15.97 8.43
CA ILE A 96 1.78 14.97 7.39
C ILE A 96 1.54 15.71 6.08
N ASN A 97 2.51 15.68 5.18
CA ASN A 97 2.43 16.33 3.87
C ASN A 97 1.64 15.46 2.90
N ILE A 98 0.54 15.96 2.39
CA ILE A 98 -0.36 15.24 1.48
C ILE A 98 -0.47 15.97 0.16
N LEU A 99 -0.13 15.28 -0.91
CA LEU A 99 -0.43 15.67 -2.28
C LEU A 99 -1.47 14.72 -2.85
N PHE A 100 -2.53 15.24 -3.43
CA PHE A 100 -3.49 14.43 -4.19
C PHE A 100 -3.81 15.11 -5.52
N PHE A 101 -4.06 14.30 -6.53
CA PHE A 101 -4.43 14.78 -7.87
C PHE A 101 -5.32 13.77 -8.58
N ASP A 102 -6.00 14.21 -9.61
CA ASP A 102 -6.80 13.34 -10.46
C ASP A 102 -5.90 12.55 -11.42
N ALA A 103 -5.77 11.28 -11.19
CA ALA A 103 -5.05 10.37 -12.08
C ALA A 103 -5.94 9.77 -13.19
N GLY A 104 -7.25 10.07 -13.17
CA GLY A 104 -8.24 9.51 -14.08
C GLY A 104 -8.86 8.21 -13.60
N ILE A 105 -10.16 8.05 -13.84
CA ILE A 105 -10.96 6.91 -13.39
C ILE A 105 -10.49 5.59 -14.03
N ASN A 106 -10.09 5.62 -15.30
CA ASN A 106 -9.68 4.45 -16.08
C ASN A 106 -8.17 4.17 -16.00
N SER A 107 -7.42 4.90 -15.18
CA SER A 107 -5.99 4.65 -14.99
C SER A 107 -5.79 3.37 -14.17
N ASN A 108 -5.01 2.40 -14.70
CA ASN A 108 -4.56 1.25 -13.94
C ASN A 108 -3.49 1.65 -12.91
N LYS A 109 -3.06 0.73 -12.05
CA LYS A 109 -2.11 1.01 -10.97
C LYS A 109 -0.77 1.52 -11.49
N LEU A 110 -0.23 0.91 -12.54
CA LEU A 110 1.04 1.32 -13.14
C LEU A 110 0.98 2.74 -13.70
N SER A 111 -0.08 3.06 -14.43
CA SER A 111 -0.33 4.41 -14.96
C SER A 111 -0.43 5.46 -13.84
N ARG A 112 -1.08 5.12 -12.71
CA ARG A 112 -1.16 6.01 -11.54
C ARG A 112 0.21 6.29 -10.94
N ILE A 113 1.08 5.28 -10.84
CA ILE A 113 2.45 5.41 -10.34
C ILE A 113 3.25 6.33 -11.29
N TYR A 114 3.17 6.12 -12.60
CA TYR A 114 3.85 6.98 -13.58
C TYR A 114 3.41 8.45 -13.50
N LYS A 115 2.12 8.70 -13.33
CA LYS A 115 1.59 10.07 -13.19
C LYS A 115 2.11 10.78 -11.92
N CYS A 116 2.59 10.04 -10.93
CA CYS A 116 3.23 10.63 -9.75
C CYS A 116 4.65 11.16 -10.04
N PHE A 117 5.30 10.75 -11.13
CA PHE A 117 6.72 11.07 -11.41
C PHE A 117 6.98 12.57 -11.60
N LYS A 118 5.98 13.33 -12.03
CA LYS A 118 6.08 14.80 -12.10
C LYS A 118 6.36 15.44 -10.72
N TYR A 119 5.97 14.77 -9.63
CA TYR A 119 6.21 15.20 -8.25
C TYR A 119 7.44 14.57 -7.60
N LEU A 120 8.11 13.66 -8.32
CA LEU A 120 9.29 12.93 -7.86
C LEU A 120 10.58 13.39 -8.56
N LYS A 121 10.67 14.67 -9.01
CA LYS A 121 11.82 15.15 -9.82
C LYS A 121 13.16 14.85 -9.17
N ASN A 122 13.35 15.20 -7.90
CA ASN A 122 14.59 15.04 -7.14
C ASN A 122 14.55 13.83 -6.18
N VAL A 123 13.76 12.82 -6.49
CA VAL A 123 13.57 11.64 -5.66
C VAL A 123 14.12 10.41 -6.37
N ASN A 124 15.08 9.73 -5.74
CA ASN A 124 15.67 8.50 -6.28
C ASN A 124 15.02 7.23 -5.74
N LEU A 125 14.30 7.33 -4.62
CA LEU A 125 13.67 6.22 -3.92
C LEU A 125 12.28 6.63 -3.45
N PHE A 126 11.26 5.81 -3.72
CA PHE A 126 9.90 6.03 -3.24
C PHE A 126 9.24 4.71 -2.85
N GLY A 127 8.24 4.80 -1.98
CA GLY A 127 7.39 3.66 -1.62
C GLY A 127 6.08 3.67 -2.38
N VAL A 128 5.49 2.48 -2.53
CA VAL A 128 4.12 2.29 -3.03
C VAL A 128 3.39 1.37 -2.07
N CYS A 129 2.17 1.70 -1.70
CA CYS A 129 1.31 0.78 -0.97
C CYS A 129 -0.13 0.82 -1.48
N TYR A 130 -0.88 -0.25 -1.19
CA TYR A 130 -2.31 -0.28 -1.44
C TYR A 130 -3.05 0.42 -0.30
N GLY A 131 -4.11 1.16 -0.67
CA GLY A 131 -4.89 1.98 0.27
C GLY A 131 -5.94 1.20 1.08
N ASP A 132 -5.85 -0.12 1.12
CA ASP A 132 -6.83 -1.01 1.74
C ASP A 132 -6.20 -2.18 2.51
N ILE A 133 -4.87 -2.13 2.74
CA ILE A 133 -4.11 -3.18 3.41
C ILE A 133 -3.40 -2.61 4.64
N PHE A 134 -3.48 -3.35 5.74
CA PHE A 134 -2.77 -3.08 6.98
C PHE A 134 -1.72 -4.16 7.23
N ALA A 135 -0.51 -3.75 7.55
CA ALA A 135 0.55 -4.66 8.00
C ALA A 135 1.58 -3.89 8.83
N ASN A 136 2.14 -4.52 9.86
CA ASN A 136 3.19 -3.92 10.68
C ASN A 136 4.58 -4.16 10.08
N ILE A 137 4.79 -3.61 8.89
CA ILE A 137 6.02 -3.76 8.11
C ILE A 137 7.22 -3.10 8.84
N ILE A 138 8.30 -3.84 9.01
CA ILE A 138 9.57 -3.29 9.51
C ILE A 138 10.31 -2.62 8.36
N PHE A 139 9.94 -1.37 8.03
CA PHE A 139 10.47 -0.63 6.86
C PHE A 139 11.99 -0.54 6.83
N LYS A 140 12.66 -0.42 7.98
CA LYS A 140 14.12 -0.38 8.04
C LYS A 140 14.75 -1.66 7.48
N LYS A 141 14.19 -2.84 7.82
CA LYS A 141 14.63 -4.14 7.28
C LYS A 141 14.34 -4.23 5.78
N GLN A 142 13.14 -3.84 5.35
CA GLN A 142 12.78 -3.81 3.93
C GLN A 142 13.72 -2.90 3.13
N LEU A 143 13.99 -1.69 3.60
CA LEU A 143 14.87 -0.74 2.92
C LEU A 143 16.35 -1.16 2.92
N SER A 144 16.82 -1.90 3.94
CA SER A 144 18.21 -2.37 3.98
C SER A 144 18.54 -3.30 2.82
N LEU A 145 17.57 -4.10 2.36
CA LEU A 145 17.74 -5.01 1.23
C LEU A 145 17.96 -4.27 -0.10
N LEU A 146 17.53 -3.00 -0.23
CA LEU A 146 17.84 -2.16 -1.40
C LEU A 146 19.30 -1.69 -1.45
N ASN A 147 20.11 -1.94 -0.42
CA ASN A 147 21.54 -1.70 -0.45
C ASN A 147 22.29 -2.74 -1.29
N ASN A 148 21.68 -3.90 -1.55
CA ASN A 148 22.20 -4.85 -2.51
C ASN A 148 22.33 -4.16 -3.90
N LYS A 149 23.49 -4.29 -4.53
CA LYS A 149 23.80 -3.65 -5.82
C LYS A 149 22.79 -4.02 -6.91
N ASN A 150 22.28 -5.25 -6.87
CA ASN A 150 21.34 -5.77 -7.86
C ASN A 150 19.87 -5.39 -7.55
N ALA A 151 19.56 -4.94 -6.33
CA ALA A 151 18.19 -4.61 -5.95
C ALA A 151 17.77 -3.25 -6.51
N SER A 152 16.76 -3.21 -7.36
CA SER A 152 16.10 -1.98 -7.83
C SER A 152 14.69 -1.83 -7.28
N ALA A 153 14.10 -2.92 -6.82
CA ALA A 153 12.78 -2.96 -6.22
C ALA A 153 12.73 -4.00 -5.11
N ILE A 154 11.90 -3.75 -4.11
CA ILE A 154 11.61 -4.69 -3.03
C ILE A 154 10.12 -4.66 -2.71
N LEU A 155 9.56 -5.83 -2.46
CA LEU A 155 8.19 -5.98 -1.95
C LEU A 155 8.16 -6.72 -0.61
N ALA A 156 7.06 -6.57 0.12
CA ALA A 156 6.77 -7.40 1.28
C ALA A 156 6.01 -8.65 0.85
N GLY A 157 6.50 -9.80 1.28
CA GLY A 157 5.85 -11.10 1.11
C GLY A 157 5.31 -11.63 2.44
N TYR A 158 4.21 -12.37 2.39
CA TYR A 158 3.54 -12.95 3.56
C TYR A 158 3.07 -14.37 3.26
N ASN A 159 3.26 -15.29 4.21
CA ASN A 159 2.74 -16.66 4.09
C ASN A 159 1.33 -16.72 4.68
N GLU A 160 0.32 -16.77 3.82
CA GLU A 160 -1.07 -16.94 4.20
C GLU A 160 -1.39 -18.39 4.62
N ASN A 161 -2.43 -18.55 5.43
CA ASN A 161 -3.05 -19.85 5.60
C ASN A 161 -3.99 -20.13 4.45
N SER A 162 -3.98 -21.35 3.91
CA SER A 162 -5.00 -21.77 2.94
C SER A 162 -6.39 -21.65 3.57
N PRO A 163 -7.40 -21.15 2.85
CA PRO A 163 -8.79 -21.21 3.33
C PRO A 163 -9.38 -22.64 3.27
N PHE A 164 -8.66 -23.60 2.63
CA PHE A 164 -9.13 -24.95 2.38
C PHE A 164 -8.16 -25.99 2.97
N GLY A 165 -8.68 -27.21 3.20
CA GLY A 165 -7.85 -28.38 3.49
C GLY A 165 -7.03 -28.80 2.28
N HIS A 166 -5.75 -29.12 2.50
CA HIS A 166 -4.84 -29.66 1.48
C HIS A 166 -4.71 -31.17 1.63
N ILE A 167 -4.77 -31.88 0.50
CA ILE A 167 -4.64 -33.34 0.48
C ILE A 167 -3.39 -33.76 -0.27
N LYS A 168 -2.72 -34.82 0.22
CA LYS A 168 -1.70 -35.55 -0.53
C LYS A 168 -2.31 -36.86 -0.99
N VAL A 169 -2.30 -37.10 -2.30
CA VAL A 169 -2.92 -38.30 -2.90
C VAL A 169 -1.89 -39.21 -3.56
N LYS A 170 -2.15 -40.53 -3.55
CA LYS A 170 -1.45 -41.54 -4.33
C LYS A 170 -2.45 -42.65 -4.69
N ASN A 171 -2.55 -43.00 -5.97
CA ASN A 171 -3.45 -44.05 -6.49
C ASN A 171 -4.87 -43.92 -5.94
N ASN A 172 -5.47 -42.72 -6.03
CA ASN A 172 -6.81 -42.36 -5.52
C ASN A 172 -7.00 -42.47 -4.00
N LYS A 173 -5.93 -42.75 -3.25
CA LYS A 173 -5.97 -42.78 -1.78
C LYS A 173 -5.41 -41.48 -1.22
N ILE A 174 -6.10 -40.92 -0.22
CA ILE A 174 -5.61 -39.75 0.53
C ILE A 174 -4.57 -40.26 1.53
N LEU A 175 -3.31 -39.84 1.34
CA LEU A 175 -2.20 -40.17 2.25
C LEU A 175 -2.10 -39.18 3.41
N ARG A 176 -2.53 -37.96 3.23
CA ARG A 176 -2.47 -36.91 4.25
C ARG A 176 -3.55 -35.87 3.99
N PHE A 177 -4.19 -35.42 5.04
CA PHE A 177 -5.12 -34.27 5.05
C PHE A 177 -4.61 -33.22 6.03
N ASN A 178 -4.47 -31.98 5.60
CA ASN A 178 -4.07 -30.84 6.44
C ASN A 178 -5.14 -29.76 6.30
N GLU A 179 -5.86 -29.47 7.36
CA GLU A 179 -6.84 -28.40 7.38
C GLU A 179 -6.14 -27.05 7.47
N LYS A 180 -6.44 -26.16 6.53
CA LYS A 180 -5.96 -24.76 6.46
C LYS A 180 -4.46 -24.60 6.71
N PRO A 181 -3.60 -25.35 6.01
CA PRO A 181 -2.17 -25.28 6.25
C PRO A 181 -1.62 -23.92 5.83
N LYS A 182 -0.50 -23.53 6.41
CA LYS A 182 0.28 -22.37 5.95
C LYS A 182 0.82 -22.65 4.55
N ILE A 183 0.55 -21.76 3.60
CA ILE A 183 1.05 -21.83 2.23
C ILE A 183 2.56 -21.52 2.26
N LYS A 184 3.38 -22.35 1.59
CA LYS A 184 4.84 -22.20 1.60
C LYS A 184 5.30 -21.00 0.79
N GLU A 185 4.68 -20.77 -0.38
CA GLU A 185 4.99 -19.66 -1.27
C GLU A 185 4.37 -18.37 -0.71
N PRO A 186 5.20 -17.33 -0.43
CA PRO A 186 4.69 -16.06 0.07
C PRO A 186 3.90 -15.32 -1.01
N ILE A 187 2.79 -14.71 -0.61
CA ILE A 187 2.03 -13.80 -1.45
C ILE A 187 2.56 -12.37 -1.33
N ASN A 188 2.35 -11.58 -2.37
CA ASN A 188 2.60 -10.16 -2.38
C ASN A 188 1.51 -9.41 -1.59
N ILE A 189 1.90 -8.64 -0.57
CA ILE A 189 0.98 -7.92 0.31
C ILE A 189 0.95 -6.40 0.10
N GLY A 190 1.41 -5.92 -1.05
CA GLY A 190 1.15 -4.54 -1.48
C GLY A 190 1.98 -3.46 -0.80
N PHE A 191 3.15 -3.76 -0.27
CA PHE A 191 4.11 -2.79 0.27
C PHE A 191 5.42 -2.88 -0.50
N TYR A 192 5.80 -1.78 -1.17
CA TYR A 192 6.94 -1.76 -2.08
C TYR A 192 7.83 -0.56 -1.82
N PHE A 193 9.12 -0.72 -2.15
CA PHE A 193 10.04 0.38 -2.42
C PHE A 193 10.75 0.18 -3.75
N PHE A 194 10.95 1.27 -4.50
CA PHE A 194 11.55 1.27 -5.81
C PHE A 194 12.63 2.34 -5.92
N LYS A 195 13.79 1.97 -6.49
CA LYS A 195 14.69 2.96 -7.09
C LYS A 195 13.99 3.50 -8.34
N LYS A 196 13.79 4.84 -8.42
CA LYS A 196 13.00 5.45 -9.51
C LYS A 196 13.52 5.10 -10.90
N GLU A 197 14.84 5.01 -11.04
CA GLU A 197 15.50 4.69 -12.31
C GLU A 197 15.01 3.41 -12.98
N ILE A 198 14.54 2.40 -12.23
CA ILE A 198 14.09 1.13 -12.79
C ILE A 198 12.89 1.30 -13.74
N PHE A 199 12.04 2.30 -13.48
CA PHE A 199 10.88 2.59 -14.30
C PHE A 199 11.25 3.11 -15.69
N PHE A 200 12.45 3.69 -15.84
CA PHE A 200 12.97 4.14 -17.15
C PHE A 200 13.77 3.03 -17.88
N LYS A 201 14.26 2.04 -17.12
CA LYS A 201 15.02 0.91 -17.69
C LYS A 201 14.12 -0.24 -18.20
N ILE A 202 12.83 -0.21 -17.88
CA ILE A 202 11.85 -1.23 -18.29
C ILE A 202 10.96 -0.68 -19.39
N LYS A 203 10.96 -1.36 -20.56
CA LYS A 203 10.02 -1.02 -21.64
C LYS A 203 8.59 -1.37 -21.21
N ILE A 204 7.74 -0.35 -21.12
CA ILE A 204 6.35 -0.44 -20.68
C ILE A 204 5.46 0.04 -21.83
N ARG A 205 4.36 -0.70 -22.05
CA ARG A 205 3.29 -0.33 -22.98
C ARG A 205 2.17 0.37 -22.20
N LYS A 206 1.37 1.19 -22.89
CA LYS A 206 0.24 1.91 -22.30
C LYS A 206 -0.79 0.99 -21.60
N LYS A 207 -0.92 -0.26 -22.08
CA LYS A 207 -1.85 -1.26 -21.52
C LYS A 207 -1.25 -2.11 -20.40
N ASP A 208 0.07 -2.02 -20.15
CA ASP A 208 0.72 -2.85 -19.14
C ASP A 208 0.16 -2.51 -17.75
N ASP A 209 -0.13 -3.54 -16.98
CA ASP A 209 -0.55 -3.45 -15.59
C ASP A 209 0.64 -3.65 -14.65
N PHE A 210 0.48 -3.23 -13.41
CA PHE A 210 1.54 -3.25 -12.40
C PHE A 210 1.93 -4.67 -12.00
N GLU A 211 0.94 -5.51 -11.64
CA GLU A 211 1.18 -6.87 -11.16
C GLU A 211 1.42 -7.86 -12.29
N THR A 212 0.66 -7.78 -13.37
CA THR A 212 0.69 -8.80 -14.43
C THR A 212 1.80 -8.57 -15.46
N ASN A 213 2.31 -7.32 -15.57
CA ASN A 213 3.32 -6.98 -16.57
C ASN A 213 4.61 -6.40 -15.97
N PHE A 214 4.50 -5.39 -15.10
CA PHE A 214 5.68 -4.68 -14.62
C PHE A 214 6.49 -5.50 -13.61
N LEU A 215 5.87 -6.01 -12.54
CA LEU A 215 6.57 -6.81 -11.53
C LEU A 215 7.20 -8.09 -12.12
N PRO A 216 6.54 -8.86 -13.03
CA PRO A 216 7.18 -9.99 -13.70
C PRO A 216 8.39 -9.59 -14.54
N LYS A 217 8.37 -8.43 -15.22
CA LYS A 217 9.56 -7.94 -15.95
C LYS A 217 10.74 -7.66 -15.01
N LEU A 218 10.48 -7.12 -13.81
CA LEU A 218 11.51 -6.93 -12.78
C LEU A 218 12.06 -8.25 -12.26
N SER A 219 11.18 -9.22 -12.02
CA SER A 219 11.54 -10.57 -11.56
C SER A 219 12.45 -11.27 -12.58
N LYS A 220 12.07 -11.27 -13.87
CA LYS A 220 12.89 -11.84 -14.96
C LYS A 220 14.28 -11.21 -15.06
N ARG A 221 14.42 -9.92 -14.71
CA ARG A 221 15.71 -9.22 -14.65
C ARG A 221 16.49 -9.44 -13.35
N LYS A 222 15.94 -10.22 -12.41
CA LYS A 222 16.54 -10.51 -11.10
C LYS A 222 16.86 -9.26 -10.26
N VAL A 223 16.06 -8.18 -10.42
CA VAL A 223 16.21 -6.89 -9.70
C VAL A 223 15.09 -6.63 -8.71
N LEU A 224 14.08 -7.53 -8.62
CA LEU A 224 12.99 -7.52 -7.66
C LEU A 224 13.34 -8.46 -6.50
N PHE A 225 13.46 -7.88 -5.32
CA PHE A 225 13.74 -8.60 -4.08
C PHE A 225 12.49 -8.66 -3.20
N TYR A 226 12.49 -9.49 -2.18
CA TYR A 226 11.41 -9.52 -1.22
C TYR A 226 11.91 -9.46 0.22
N HIS A 227 11.05 -8.98 1.11
CA HIS A 227 11.20 -9.00 2.55
C HIS A 227 10.07 -9.85 3.14
N MET A 228 10.38 -10.95 3.81
CA MET A 228 9.38 -11.77 4.50
C MET A 228 8.79 -10.98 5.66
N HIS A 229 7.48 -10.81 5.64
CA HIS A 229 6.72 -10.22 6.72
C HIS A 229 6.12 -11.32 7.61
N ASN A 230 6.40 -11.25 8.91
CA ASN A 230 5.92 -12.22 9.90
C ASN A 230 4.94 -11.62 10.93
N GLY A 231 4.51 -10.39 10.70
CA GLY A 231 3.57 -9.68 11.57
C GLY A 231 2.10 -9.82 11.13
N TYR A 232 1.31 -8.81 11.43
CA TYR A 232 -0.08 -8.75 11.01
C TYR A 232 -0.20 -8.37 9.54
N HIS A 233 -1.11 -9.06 8.83
CA HIS A 233 -1.55 -8.71 7.49
C HIS A 233 -3.07 -8.77 7.44
N LEU A 234 -3.71 -7.65 7.15
CA LEU A 234 -5.16 -7.52 7.08
C LEU A 234 -5.54 -6.71 5.84
N THR A 235 -6.45 -7.23 5.05
CA THR A 235 -6.95 -6.57 3.84
C THR A 235 -8.45 -6.31 3.98
N VAL A 236 -8.89 -5.10 3.59
CA VAL A 236 -10.32 -4.78 3.49
C VAL A 236 -10.75 -4.91 2.04
N THR A 237 -11.34 -6.04 1.67
CA THR A 237 -11.89 -6.27 0.34
C THR A 237 -13.41 -6.16 0.33
N THR A 238 -14.05 -6.59 1.40
CA THR A 238 -15.51 -6.68 1.57
C THR A 238 -15.97 -5.98 2.86
N GLN A 239 -17.28 -5.82 3.04
CA GLN A 239 -17.86 -5.36 4.31
C GLN A 239 -17.61 -6.33 5.46
N LYS A 240 -17.51 -7.64 5.17
CA LYS A 240 -17.17 -8.66 6.17
C LYS A 240 -15.77 -8.44 6.74
N ASP A 241 -14.79 -8.12 5.87
CA ASP A 241 -13.42 -7.82 6.31
C ASP A 241 -13.40 -6.56 7.18
N LEU A 242 -14.14 -5.52 6.76
CA LEU A 242 -14.29 -4.30 7.56
C LEU A 242 -14.85 -4.57 8.95
N ALA A 243 -15.92 -5.38 9.03
CA ALA A 243 -16.54 -5.77 10.30
C ALA A 243 -15.56 -6.57 11.19
N HIS A 244 -14.81 -7.49 10.59
CA HIS A 244 -13.78 -8.25 11.30
C HIS A 244 -12.70 -7.34 11.91
N ILE A 245 -12.15 -6.40 11.13
CA ILE A 245 -11.11 -5.47 11.62
C ILE A 245 -11.67 -4.55 12.71
N LYS A 246 -12.90 -4.07 12.57
CA LYS A 246 -13.57 -3.30 13.64
C LYS A 246 -13.68 -4.12 14.93
N LYS A 247 -14.01 -5.40 14.85
CA LYS A 247 -14.07 -6.30 16.01
C LYS A 247 -12.70 -6.44 16.68
N LEU A 248 -11.62 -6.61 15.90
CA LEU A 248 -10.25 -6.64 16.42
C LEU A 248 -9.88 -5.34 17.14
N TYR A 249 -10.19 -4.19 16.54
CA TYR A 249 -9.97 -2.89 17.14
C TYR A 249 -10.78 -2.71 18.45
N ASN A 250 -12.05 -3.12 18.47
CA ASN A 250 -12.90 -3.00 19.66
C ASN A 250 -12.42 -3.88 20.83
N LYS A 251 -11.87 -5.06 20.53
CA LYS A 251 -11.23 -5.91 21.55
C LYS A 251 -9.93 -5.31 22.08
N ASN A 252 -9.19 -4.59 21.25
CA ASN A 252 -7.95 -3.93 21.65
C ASN A 252 -7.83 -2.56 20.98
N LYS A 253 -8.17 -1.50 21.72
CA LYS A 253 -8.10 -0.10 21.23
C LYS A 253 -6.70 0.35 20.80
N ASN A 254 -5.67 -0.35 21.24
CA ASN A 254 -4.29 -0.12 20.81
C ASN A 254 -3.87 -0.99 19.62
N PHE A 255 -4.80 -1.71 18.99
CA PHE A 255 -4.50 -2.62 17.88
C PHE A 255 -3.66 -1.93 16.78
N PHE A 256 -4.12 -0.80 16.24
CA PHE A 256 -3.38 -0.05 15.24
C PHE A 256 -2.14 0.70 15.77
N LYS A 257 -2.02 0.88 17.08
CA LYS A 257 -0.79 1.42 17.69
C LYS A 257 0.32 0.38 17.79
N LYS A 258 -0.05 -0.90 17.84
CA LYS A 258 0.89 -2.04 17.88
C LYS A 258 1.24 -2.56 16.46
N LEU A 259 0.42 -2.23 15.44
CA LEU A 259 0.79 -2.39 14.04
C LEU A 259 1.87 -1.37 13.64
#